data_88c564226c0495a3765adfedc0fd16b6
#
_entry.id   88c564226c0495a3765adfedc0fd16b6
#
_cell.length_a   1.000
_cell.length_b   1.000
_cell.length_c   1.000
_cell.angle_alpha   90.00
_cell.angle_beta   90.00
_cell.angle_gamma   90.00
#
_symmetry.space_group_name_H-M   'P 1'
#
loop_
_entity.id
_entity.type
_entity.pdbx_description
1 polymer ?
#
loop_
_entity_poly.entity_id
_entity_poly.type
_entity_poly.pdbx_seq_one_letter_code
_entity_poly.pdbx_strand_id
1 'polypeptide(L)'
;QVRHLSWGKLNYYPETITVKANKKVQIVGDTTRLQGCFRSLSIPKFNVNGQFQEANNVVEFTPAETGTFGFGCAMGMGKGMLVVE
;
A
#
# COMPACT_ATOMS: atom_id res chain seq x y z
N GLN A 1 -5.20 -12.01 -3.11
CA GLN A 1 -3.93 -11.51 -3.61
C GLN A 1 -3.11 -10.94 -2.45
N VAL A 2 -1.91 -11.43 -2.29
CA VAL A 2 -1.01 -10.95 -1.24
C VAL A 2 0.15 -10.22 -1.89
N ARG A 3 0.40 -8.99 -1.44
CA ARG A 3 1.54 -8.19 -1.90
C ARG A 3 2.26 -7.64 -0.68
N HIS A 4 3.58 -7.56 -0.78
CA HIS A 4 4.43 -7.09 0.31
C HIS A 4 4.92 -5.68 0.03
N LEU A 5 4.90 -4.84 1.05
CA LEU A 5 5.36 -3.46 0.96
C LEU A 5 6.41 -3.21 2.03
N SER A 6 7.51 -2.60 1.63
CA SER A 6 8.61 -2.27 2.52
C SER A 6 9.08 -0.85 2.23
N TRP A 7 10.14 -0.43 2.90
CA TRP A 7 10.76 0.87 2.67
C TRP A 7 12.16 0.65 2.11
N GLY A 8 12.42 1.23 0.94
CA GLY A 8 13.74 1.25 0.34
C GLY A 8 14.61 2.34 0.95
N LYS A 9 15.50 2.92 0.16
CA LYS A 9 16.37 3.97 0.66
C LYS A 9 15.65 5.31 0.86
N LEU A 10 14.78 5.69 -0.08
CA LEU A 10 14.13 6.99 -0.10
C LEU A 10 12.63 6.90 -0.40
N ASN A 11 12.08 5.70 -0.52
CA ASN A 11 10.69 5.52 -0.90
C ASN A 11 10.22 4.12 -0.57
N TYR A 12 8.91 3.88 -0.71
CA TYR A 12 8.34 2.54 -0.61
C TYR A 12 8.97 1.59 -1.62
N TYR A 13 9.05 0.33 -1.26
CA TYR A 13 9.56 -0.72 -2.13
C TYR A 13 8.61 -1.92 -2.07
N PRO A 14 8.15 -2.44 -3.20
CA PRO A 14 8.31 -1.89 -4.55
C PRO A 14 7.51 -0.59 -4.75
N GLU A 15 7.92 0.23 -5.69
CA GLU A 15 7.21 1.47 -6.00
C GLU A 15 5.93 1.21 -6.79
N THR A 16 5.84 0.09 -7.49
CA THR A 16 4.68 -0.30 -8.28
C THR A 16 4.18 -1.65 -7.82
N ILE A 17 2.89 -1.71 -7.49
CA ILE A 17 2.22 -2.94 -7.08
C ILE A 17 1.12 -3.22 -8.07
N THR A 18 1.09 -4.44 -8.64
CA THR A 18 0.08 -4.85 -9.61
C THR A 18 -0.86 -5.88 -8.98
N VAL A 19 -2.16 -5.63 -9.10
CA VAL A 19 -3.20 -6.50 -8.54
C VAL A 19 -4.34 -6.64 -9.55
N LYS A 20 -5.27 -7.55 -9.28
CA LYS A 20 -6.46 -7.78 -10.11
C LYS A 20 -7.67 -7.07 -9.51
N ALA A 21 -8.51 -6.51 -10.39
CA ALA A 21 -9.75 -5.86 -9.97
C ALA A 21 -10.76 -6.87 -9.44
N ASN A 22 -11.63 -6.41 -8.56
CA ASN A 22 -12.77 -7.17 -8.00
C ASN A 22 -12.36 -8.39 -7.19
N LYS A 23 -11.10 -8.44 -6.74
CA LYS A 23 -10.60 -9.50 -5.86
C LYS A 23 -9.91 -8.86 -4.67
N LYS A 24 -10.10 -9.46 -3.51
CA LYS A 24 -9.48 -8.95 -2.28
C LYS A 24 -7.97 -8.89 -2.42
N VAL A 25 -7.40 -7.77 -1.99
CA VAL A 25 -5.96 -7.54 -1.94
C VAL A 25 -5.54 -7.38 -0.49
N GLN A 26 -4.46 -8.06 -0.12
CA GLN A 26 -3.83 -7.91 1.18
C GLN A 26 -2.43 -7.33 0.98
N ILE A 27 -2.21 -6.13 1.48
CA ILE A 27 -0.88 -5.51 1.48
C ILE A 27 -0.25 -5.78 2.83
N VAL A 28 0.83 -6.55 2.82
CA VAL A 28 1.57 -6.91 4.03
C VAL A 28 2.74 -5.96 4.18
N GLY A 29 2.76 -5.19 5.25
CA GLY A 29 3.80 -4.21 5.52
C GLY A 29 4.96 -4.79 6.31
N ASP A 30 6.18 -4.45 5.91
CA ASP A 30 7.39 -4.82 6.64
C ASP A 30 7.64 -3.78 7.74
N THR A 31 7.17 -4.06 8.93
CA THR A 31 7.25 -3.11 10.05
C THR A 31 8.66 -2.91 10.59
N THR A 32 9.61 -3.73 10.16
CA THR A 32 11.02 -3.49 10.51
C THR A 32 11.62 -2.34 9.70
N ARG A 33 11.09 -2.07 8.51
CA ARG A 33 11.56 -1.00 7.64
C ARG A 33 10.60 0.18 7.55
N LEU A 34 9.30 -0.08 7.67
CA LEU A 34 8.29 0.97 7.66
C LEU A 34 8.19 1.59 9.05
N GLN A 35 8.71 2.81 9.20
CA GLN A 35 8.78 3.51 10.48
C GLN A 35 8.02 4.83 10.41
N GLY A 36 7.49 5.27 11.54
CA GLY A 36 6.81 6.56 11.62
C GLY A 36 5.63 6.65 10.67
N CYS A 37 5.56 7.74 9.89
CA CYS A 37 4.46 7.95 8.94
C CYS A 37 4.44 6.92 7.81
N PHE A 38 5.56 6.23 7.55
CA PHE A 38 5.61 5.22 6.50
C PHE A 38 4.84 3.95 6.85
N ARG A 39 4.41 3.82 8.09
CA ARG A 39 3.51 2.74 8.51
C ARG A 39 2.07 2.97 8.08
N SER A 40 1.74 4.17 7.59
CA SER A 40 0.41 4.44 7.06
C SER A 40 0.38 4.17 5.56
N LEU A 41 -0.76 3.68 5.09
CA LEU A 41 -0.99 3.45 3.67
C LEU A 41 -2.28 4.15 3.28
N SER A 42 -2.19 5.07 2.34
CA SER A 42 -3.33 5.79 1.81
C SER A 42 -3.46 5.52 0.32
N ILE A 43 -4.64 5.05 -0.10
CA ILE A 43 -5.00 4.90 -1.51
C ILE A 43 -6.29 5.70 -1.70
N PRO A 44 -6.18 7.00 -2.03
CA PRO A 44 -7.36 7.87 -2.06
C PRO A 44 -8.45 7.40 -3.02
N LYS A 45 -8.07 6.83 -4.16
CA LYS A 45 -9.04 6.37 -5.15
C LYS A 45 -10.02 5.35 -4.57
N PHE A 46 -9.55 4.47 -3.71
CA PHE A 46 -10.37 3.42 -3.11
C PHE A 46 -10.74 3.72 -1.66
N ASN A 47 -10.47 4.95 -1.22
CA ASN A 47 -10.77 5.40 0.14
C ASN A 47 -10.12 4.50 1.20
N VAL A 48 -8.90 4.07 0.94
CA VAL A 48 -8.14 3.21 1.84
C VAL A 48 -7.24 4.08 2.71
N ASN A 49 -7.37 3.93 4.02
CA ASN A 49 -6.51 4.56 5.00
C ASN A 49 -6.20 3.52 6.07
N GLY A 50 -5.05 2.90 5.96
CA GLY A 50 -4.65 1.85 6.88
C GLY A 50 -3.32 2.14 7.55
N GLN A 51 -3.00 1.36 8.56
CA GLN A 51 -1.71 1.42 9.23
C GLN A 51 -1.14 0.03 9.42
N PHE A 52 0.16 -0.08 9.21
CA PHE A 52 0.89 -1.32 9.47
C PHE A 52 1.40 -1.30 10.90
N GLN A 53 0.83 -2.16 11.73
CA GLN A 53 1.24 -2.31 13.12
C GLN A 53 1.93 -3.65 13.30
N GLU A 54 2.80 -3.77 14.30
CA GLU A 54 3.52 -5.02 14.54
C GLU A 54 2.57 -6.19 14.77
N ALA A 55 1.47 -5.94 15.47
CA ALA A 55 0.47 -6.98 15.73
C ALA A 55 -0.48 -7.20 14.57
N ASN A 56 -0.60 -6.22 13.66
CA ASN A 56 -1.48 -6.30 12.49
C ASN A 56 -0.88 -5.47 11.37
N ASN A 57 -0.07 -6.11 10.56
CA ASN A 57 0.65 -5.45 9.48
C ASN A 57 0.03 -5.69 8.10
N VAL A 58 -1.28 -5.89 8.06
CA VAL A 58 -2.00 -6.17 6.82
C VAL A 58 -3.07 -5.11 6.59
N VAL A 59 -3.11 -4.55 5.39
CA VAL A 59 -4.18 -3.67 4.94
C VAL A 59 -4.92 -4.38 3.82
N GLU A 60 -6.23 -4.55 3.97
CA GLU A 60 -7.07 -5.25 3.00
C GLU A 60 -8.01 -4.28 2.29
N PHE A 61 -8.18 -4.50 1.00
CA PHE A 61 -9.18 -3.78 0.23
C PHE A 61 -9.51 -4.55 -1.05
N THR A 62 -10.61 -4.18 -1.70
CA THR A 62 -11.00 -4.80 -2.96
C THR A 62 -11.17 -3.69 -3.99
N PRO A 63 -10.23 -3.56 -4.95
CA PRO A 63 -10.33 -2.52 -5.96
C PRO A 63 -11.42 -2.89 -6.97
N ALA A 64 -12.34 -1.95 -7.21
CA ALA A 64 -13.47 -2.20 -8.10
C ALA A 64 -13.25 -1.64 -9.50
N GLU A 65 -12.12 -1.00 -9.75
CA GLU A 65 -11.87 -0.28 -11.00
C GLU A 65 -10.45 -0.54 -11.47
N THR A 66 -10.29 -0.76 -12.77
CA THR A 66 -8.96 -0.94 -13.38
C THR A 66 -8.31 0.41 -13.63
N GLY A 67 -6.99 0.43 -13.69
CA GLY A 67 -6.21 1.64 -13.96
C GLY A 67 -4.96 1.70 -13.11
N THR A 68 -4.34 2.87 -13.13
CA THR A 68 -3.14 3.15 -12.34
C THR A 68 -3.46 4.26 -11.35
N PHE A 69 -3.25 3.99 -10.07
CA PHE A 69 -3.63 4.92 -9.00
C PHE A 69 -2.47 5.11 -8.03
N GLY A 70 -2.37 6.31 -7.47
CA GLY A 70 -1.31 6.59 -6.52
C GLY A 70 -1.59 6.03 -5.12
N PHE A 71 -0.53 5.61 -4.42
CA PHE A 71 -0.61 5.34 -2.99
C PHE A 71 0.55 6.03 -2.28
N GLY A 72 0.43 6.19 -0.98
CA GLY A 72 1.48 6.83 -0.21
C GLY A 72 1.18 6.83 1.27
N CYS A 73 2.00 7.54 2.04
CA CYS A 73 1.69 7.78 3.45
C CYS A 73 0.82 9.02 3.61
N ALA A 74 0.20 9.14 4.77
CA ALA A 74 -0.73 10.23 5.03
C ALA A 74 -0.08 11.62 4.90
N MET A 75 1.22 11.72 5.13
CA MET A 75 1.96 12.98 5.05
C MET A 75 2.61 13.22 3.69
N GLY A 76 2.44 12.31 2.73
CA GLY A 76 2.97 12.47 1.39
C GLY A 76 4.47 12.28 1.26
N MET A 77 5.14 11.72 2.25
CA MET A 77 6.59 11.54 2.24
C MET A 77 7.04 10.32 1.44
N GLY A 78 6.15 9.38 1.20
CA GLY A 78 6.41 8.22 0.36
C GLY A 78 5.32 8.08 -0.67
N LYS A 79 5.67 7.60 -1.87
CA LYS A 79 4.72 7.49 -2.98
C LYS A 79 4.98 6.21 -3.78
N GLY A 80 3.90 5.66 -4.31
CA GLY A 80 4.00 4.54 -5.23
C GLY A 80 2.77 4.49 -6.14
N MET A 81 2.77 3.51 -7.03
CA MET A 81 1.67 3.32 -7.97
C MET A 81 1.05 1.95 -7.79
N LEU A 82 -0.27 1.93 -7.74
CA LEU A 82 -1.06 0.71 -7.73
C LEU A 82 -1.65 0.52 -9.12
N VAL A 83 -1.27 -0.57 -9.77
CA VAL A 83 -1.81 -0.93 -11.08
C VAL A 83 -2.86 -2.01 -10.87
N VAL A 84 -4.10 -1.71 -11.28
CA VAL A 84 -5.23 -2.64 -11.16
C VAL A 84 -5.61 -3.11 -12.56
N GLU A 85 -5.50 -4.41 -12.78
CA GLU A 85 -5.76 -5.02 -14.08
C GLU A 85 -7.10 -5.73 -14.17
#